data_cb0964280f41867cd6745b6416aad7d6
#
_entry.id   cb0964280f41867cd6745b6416aad7d6
#
_cell.length_a   1.000
_cell.length_b   1.000
_cell.length_c   1.000
_cell.angle_alpha   90.00
_cell.angle_beta   90.00
_cell.angle_gamma   90.00
#
_symmetry.space_group_name_H-M   'P 1'
#
loop_
_entity.id
_entity.type
_entity.pdbx_description
1 polymer ?
#
loop_
_entity_poly.entity_id
_entity_poly.type
_entity_poly.pdbx_seq_one_letter_code
_entity_poly.pdbx_strand_id
1 'polypeptide(L)'
;MQGVWAKSSVGSASAQEGSPKNPASVVPLRETTDIYFSADVETDGSIPGPYSMLSFALVVAGRFDGRKFERPLSFDARFEVELKPISDAFQEEAMRVNGLDRARLTLEGRDPAEAMTEAAKWIRNIAGTGTPVLVAYPLSFDWTWLYWYFERFAEGGSPFKHSRCYDLKTAFAVKSGRPLSAAGRESLPEALRSKHPHTHRAIDDAIEQAEIFANIFEWKP
;
A
#
# COMPACT_ATOMS: atom_id res chain seq x y z
N MET A 1 3.05 -5.07 39.48
CA MET A 1 2.76 -4.11 38.39
C MET A 1 1.25 -4.01 38.26
N GLN A 2 0.69 -2.94 38.80
CA GLN A 2 -0.75 -2.73 38.83
C GLN A 2 -1.13 -1.69 37.78
N GLY A 3 -2.10 -2.04 36.98
CA GLY A 3 -3.19 -1.28 36.38
C GLY A 3 -2.87 0.07 35.70
N VAL A 4 -2.75 0.04 34.37
CA VAL A 4 -2.65 1.24 33.49
C VAL A 4 -4.03 1.85 33.17
N TRP A 5 -5.13 1.31 33.68
CA TRP A 5 -6.49 1.79 33.35
C TRP A 5 -7.20 2.35 34.59
N ALA A 6 -7.41 3.67 34.59
CA ALA A 6 -8.18 4.36 35.65
C ALA A 6 -9.68 4.10 35.50
N LYS A 7 -10.32 3.71 36.60
CA LYS A 7 -11.80 3.69 36.69
C LYS A 7 -12.30 5.13 36.82
N SER A 8 -13.10 5.60 35.87
CA SER A 8 -13.80 6.87 35.98
C SER A 8 -15.03 6.73 36.87
N SER A 9 -15.07 7.50 37.96
CA SER A 9 -16.25 7.73 38.79
C SER A 9 -17.18 8.73 38.10
N VAL A 10 -18.45 8.37 37.99
CA VAL A 10 -19.52 9.22 37.46
C VAL A 10 -19.87 10.29 38.50
N GLY A 11 -19.56 11.54 38.20
CA GLY A 11 -20.06 12.69 38.91
C GLY A 11 -21.23 13.29 38.14
N SER A 12 -22.39 13.38 38.78
CA SER A 12 -23.57 14.06 38.27
C SER A 12 -23.35 15.56 38.24
N ALA A 13 -23.40 16.17 37.03
CA ALA A 13 -23.49 17.61 36.85
C ALA A 13 -24.75 17.97 36.08
N SER A 14 -25.46 18.95 36.65
CA SER A 14 -26.75 19.53 36.24
C SER A 14 -26.71 20.08 34.81
N ALA A 15 -27.78 19.80 34.08
CA ALA A 15 -28.02 20.29 32.72
C ALA A 15 -28.20 21.82 32.73
N GLN A 16 -27.37 22.52 31.93
CA GLN A 16 -27.68 23.83 31.38
C GLN A 16 -28.09 23.65 29.92
N GLU A 17 -29.32 24.05 29.62
CA GLU A 17 -29.85 24.12 28.27
C GLU A 17 -29.03 25.13 27.43
N GLY A 18 -28.18 24.62 26.54
CA GLY A 18 -27.50 25.41 25.52
C GLY A 18 -28.30 25.40 24.25
N SER A 19 -28.53 26.59 23.66
CA SER A 19 -29.17 26.85 22.35
C SER A 19 -28.68 25.86 21.27
N PRO A 20 -29.53 25.50 20.27
CA PRO A 20 -29.18 24.56 19.23
C PRO A 20 -28.01 25.10 18.40
N LYS A 21 -26.89 24.44 18.44
CA LYS A 21 -25.78 24.68 17.53
C LYS A 21 -26.24 24.39 16.10
N ASN A 22 -26.12 25.40 15.24
CA ASN A 22 -26.32 25.30 13.82
C ASN A 22 -25.68 23.99 13.28
N PRO A 23 -26.40 23.15 12.49
CA PRO A 23 -25.81 21.95 11.95
C PRO A 23 -24.61 22.36 11.11
N ALA A 24 -23.45 21.78 11.42
CA ALA A 24 -22.23 22.01 10.67
C ALA A 24 -22.54 21.86 9.17
N SER A 25 -22.28 22.91 8.40
CA SER A 25 -22.42 22.88 6.95
C SER A 25 -21.61 21.71 6.42
N VAL A 26 -22.30 20.70 5.91
CA VAL A 26 -21.65 19.57 5.22
C VAL A 26 -20.96 20.18 4.00
N VAL A 27 -19.64 20.33 4.08
CA VAL A 27 -18.85 20.72 2.93
C VAL A 27 -19.11 19.66 1.84
N PRO A 28 -19.59 20.04 0.65
CA PRO A 28 -19.81 19.08 -0.41
C PRO A 28 -18.52 18.32 -0.66
N LEU A 29 -18.54 16.99 -0.53
CA LEU A 29 -17.44 16.15 -0.94
C LEU A 29 -17.16 16.47 -2.40
N ARG A 30 -15.98 17.02 -2.70
CA ARG A 30 -15.51 17.09 -4.09
C ARG A 30 -15.59 15.69 -4.64
N GLU A 31 -16.17 15.51 -5.81
CA GLU A 31 -16.12 14.24 -6.53
C GLU A 31 -14.66 13.96 -6.87
N THR A 32 -13.99 13.21 -5.99
CA THR A 32 -12.61 12.76 -6.17
C THR A 32 -12.64 11.28 -6.43
N THR A 33 -12.03 10.86 -7.52
CA THR A 33 -11.88 9.43 -7.82
C THR A 33 -10.52 8.96 -7.33
N ASP A 34 -10.50 7.96 -6.46
CA ASP A 34 -9.28 7.27 -6.07
C ASP A 34 -8.93 6.22 -7.12
N ILE A 35 -7.66 6.20 -7.52
CA ILE A 35 -7.08 5.19 -8.40
C ILE A 35 -6.10 4.37 -7.57
N TYR A 36 -6.40 3.10 -7.40
CA TYR A 36 -5.64 2.20 -6.53
C TYR A 36 -4.55 1.49 -7.31
N PHE A 37 -3.34 1.54 -6.76
CA PHE A 37 -2.15 0.87 -7.28
C PHE A 37 -1.69 -0.16 -6.26
N SER A 38 -1.85 -1.43 -6.56
CA SER A 38 -1.24 -2.50 -5.79
C SER A 38 0.25 -2.49 -6.01
N ALA A 39 1.01 -2.67 -4.95
CA ALA A 39 2.46 -2.63 -5.00
C ALA A 39 3.06 -3.82 -4.26
N ASP A 40 4.23 -4.24 -4.74
CA ASP A 40 5.11 -5.16 -4.04
C ASP A 40 6.55 -4.80 -4.31
N VAL A 41 7.45 -5.03 -3.33
CA VAL A 41 8.87 -4.71 -3.40
C VAL A 41 9.74 -5.87 -2.98
N GLU A 42 10.84 -6.09 -3.71
CA GLU A 42 11.89 -7.01 -3.33
C GLU A 42 13.14 -6.23 -2.91
N THR A 43 13.73 -6.60 -1.77
CA THR A 43 14.78 -5.82 -1.12
C THR A 43 15.94 -6.69 -0.67
N ASP A 44 17.13 -6.11 -0.53
CA ASP A 44 18.29 -6.80 0.01
C ASP A 44 18.49 -6.61 1.53
N GLY A 45 17.46 -6.09 2.23
CA GLY A 45 17.50 -5.93 3.68
C GLY A 45 16.21 -5.36 4.26
N SER A 46 16.23 -4.99 5.52
CA SER A 46 15.02 -4.70 6.31
C SER A 46 14.52 -3.25 6.23
N ILE A 47 15.39 -2.29 5.85
CA ILE A 47 15.06 -0.85 5.81
C ILE A 47 15.77 -0.15 4.65
N PRO A 48 15.14 0.85 4.01
CA PRO A 48 15.80 1.63 2.95
C PRO A 48 16.92 2.52 3.50
N GLY A 49 17.87 2.82 2.64
CA GLY A 49 19.04 3.64 2.95
C GLY A 49 20.27 2.80 3.22
N PRO A 50 20.40 2.09 4.35
CA PRO A 50 21.43 1.09 4.52
C PRO A 50 21.34 -0.05 3.51
N TYR A 51 20.13 -0.46 3.16
CA TYR A 51 19.84 -1.53 2.21
C TYR A 51 19.12 -1.00 0.98
N SER A 52 19.04 -1.84 -0.05
CA SER A 52 18.54 -1.48 -1.37
C SER A 52 17.21 -2.16 -1.68
N MET A 53 16.30 -1.43 -2.32
CA MET A 53 15.23 -2.03 -3.10
C MET A 53 15.81 -2.53 -4.42
N LEU A 54 15.63 -3.81 -4.70
CA LEU A 54 16.19 -4.47 -5.88
C LEU A 54 15.19 -4.62 -7.03
N SER A 55 13.91 -4.68 -6.69
CA SER A 55 12.82 -4.76 -7.66
C SER A 55 11.56 -4.21 -7.03
N PHE A 56 10.67 -3.65 -7.85
CA PHE A 56 9.30 -3.36 -7.44
C PHE A 56 8.35 -3.46 -8.63
N ALA A 57 7.09 -3.68 -8.30
CA ALA A 57 6.01 -3.63 -9.27
C ALA A 57 4.82 -2.83 -8.73
N LEU A 58 4.09 -2.24 -9.69
CA LEU A 58 2.85 -1.51 -9.47
C LEU A 58 1.81 -2.02 -10.46
N VAL A 59 0.61 -2.29 -9.97
CA VAL A 59 -0.50 -2.80 -10.80
C VAL A 59 -1.74 -1.98 -10.51
N VAL A 60 -2.47 -1.54 -11.53
CA VAL A 60 -3.77 -0.89 -11.31
C VAL A 60 -4.75 -1.90 -10.73
N ALA A 61 -5.19 -1.64 -9.50
CA ALA A 61 -6.05 -2.55 -8.72
C ALA A 61 -7.54 -2.18 -8.75
N GLY A 62 -7.87 -0.96 -9.18
CA GLY A 62 -9.24 -0.49 -9.30
C GLY A 62 -9.39 1.01 -9.16
N ARG A 63 -10.61 1.48 -9.23
CA ARG A 63 -10.98 2.88 -8.98
C ARG A 63 -12.27 3.00 -8.18
N PHE A 64 -12.38 4.07 -7.40
CA PHE A 64 -13.55 4.34 -6.58
C PHE A 64 -13.89 5.84 -6.60
N ASP A 65 -15.10 6.19 -6.99
CA ASP A 65 -15.57 7.56 -7.09
C ASP A 65 -16.34 8.05 -5.85
N GLY A 66 -16.28 7.28 -4.77
CA GLY A 66 -17.06 7.53 -3.55
C GLY A 66 -18.41 6.81 -3.53
N ARG A 67 -18.85 6.23 -4.65
CA ARG A 67 -20.15 5.53 -4.79
C ARG A 67 -19.97 4.13 -5.37
N LYS A 68 -19.18 3.99 -6.43
CA LYS A 68 -18.97 2.77 -7.17
C LYS A 68 -17.49 2.41 -7.21
N PHE A 69 -17.18 1.17 -6.85
CA PHE A 69 -15.88 0.57 -7.10
C PHE A 69 -15.90 -0.12 -8.46
N GLU A 70 -14.84 0.05 -9.23
CA GLU A 70 -14.66 -0.59 -10.52
C GLU A 70 -13.33 -1.36 -10.55
N ARG A 71 -13.42 -2.66 -10.80
CA ARG A 71 -12.25 -3.52 -11.01
C ARG A 71 -11.62 -3.23 -12.37
N PRO A 72 -10.29 -3.40 -12.51
CA PRO A 72 -9.67 -3.40 -13.82
C PRO A 72 -10.16 -4.62 -14.62
N LEU A 73 -10.24 -4.48 -15.94
CA LEU A 73 -10.61 -5.59 -16.85
C LEU A 73 -9.48 -6.62 -16.97
N SER A 74 -8.24 -6.18 -16.81
CA SER A 74 -7.02 -7.00 -16.78
C SER A 74 -5.97 -6.32 -15.93
N PHE A 75 -4.88 -7.03 -15.62
CA PHE A 75 -3.71 -6.47 -14.92
C PHE A 75 -2.59 -6.04 -15.89
N ASP A 76 -2.93 -5.66 -17.13
CA ASP A 76 -1.97 -5.20 -18.13
C ASP A 76 -1.48 -3.77 -17.84
N ALA A 77 -2.29 -2.95 -17.16
CA ALA A 77 -1.85 -1.64 -16.67
C ALA A 77 -0.95 -1.83 -15.44
N ARG A 78 0.34 -2.09 -15.71
CA ARG A 78 1.36 -2.40 -14.72
C ARG A 78 2.69 -1.74 -15.04
N PHE A 79 3.52 -1.58 -14.03
CA PHE A 79 4.90 -1.12 -14.10
C PHE A 79 5.77 -2.07 -13.29
N GLU A 80 6.84 -2.57 -13.85
CA GLU A 80 7.80 -3.47 -13.19
C GLU A 80 9.21 -3.02 -13.54
N VAL A 81 10.13 -3.06 -12.57
CA VAL A 81 11.52 -2.71 -12.80
C VAL A 81 12.44 -3.37 -11.78
N GLU A 82 13.61 -3.79 -12.25
CA GLU A 82 14.75 -4.19 -11.42
C GLU A 82 15.74 -3.03 -11.32
N LEU A 83 16.26 -2.80 -10.13
CA LEU A 83 17.08 -1.65 -9.78
C LEU A 83 18.53 -2.04 -9.45
N LYS A 84 19.44 -1.13 -9.71
CA LYS A 84 20.78 -1.19 -9.14
C LYS A 84 20.72 -1.02 -7.62
N PRO A 85 21.49 -1.83 -6.87
CA PRO A 85 21.67 -1.59 -5.43
C PRO A 85 22.26 -0.20 -5.18
N ILE A 86 21.82 0.45 -4.10
CA ILE A 86 22.28 1.80 -3.68
C ILE A 86 23.40 1.76 -2.63
N SER A 87 23.73 0.59 -2.11
CA SER A 87 24.79 0.36 -1.13
C SER A 87 25.41 -1.00 -1.33
N ASP A 88 26.55 -1.27 -0.68
CA ASP A 88 27.20 -2.59 -0.72
C ASP A 88 26.63 -3.56 0.34
N ALA A 89 25.90 -3.02 1.32
CA ALA A 89 25.31 -3.82 2.39
C ALA A 89 24.08 -4.60 1.91
N PHE A 90 23.98 -5.84 2.35
CA PHE A 90 22.83 -6.70 2.12
C PHE A 90 22.69 -7.73 3.22
N GLN A 91 21.50 -8.32 3.34
CA GLN A 91 21.21 -9.43 4.25
C GLN A 91 21.00 -10.70 3.43
N GLU A 92 21.78 -11.73 3.70
CA GLU A 92 21.69 -13.01 2.97
C GLU A 92 20.28 -13.64 3.06
N GLU A 93 19.60 -13.44 4.19
CA GLU A 93 18.22 -13.91 4.39
C GLU A 93 17.27 -13.28 3.36
N ALA A 94 17.35 -11.96 3.17
CA ALA A 94 16.53 -11.25 2.19
C ALA A 94 16.81 -11.75 0.77
N MET A 95 18.09 -11.93 0.41
CA MET A 95 18.48 -12.44 -0.90
C MET A 95 18.01 -13.87 -1.14
N ARG A 96 17.93 -14.69 -0.09
CA ARG A 96 17.43 -16.07 -0.19
C ARG A 96 15.93 -16.12 -0.41
N VAL A 97 15.18 -15.16 0.16
CA VAL A 97 13.72 -15.08 0.01
C VAL A 97 13.35 -14.67 -1.42
N ASN A 98 13.93 -13.58 -1.94
CA ASN A 98 13.57 -13.07 -3.26
C ASN A 98 14.27 -13.76 -4.44
N GLY A 99 15.40 -14.45 -4.19
CA GLY A 99 16.14 -15.20 -5.20
C GLY A 99 16.78 -14.34 -6.32
N LEU A 100 16.86 -13.03 -6.15
CA LEU A 100 17.44 -12.13 -7.16
C LEU A 100 18.96 -12.22 -7.18
N ASP A 101 19.56 -12.13 -8.37
CA ASP A 101 21.00 -12.04 -8.54
C ASP A 101 21.48 -10.59 -8.37
N ARG A 102 21.93 -10.27 -7.14
CA ARG A 102 22.40 -8.92 -6.80
C ARG A 102 23.63 -8.50 -7.62
N ALA A 103 24.52 -9.45 -7.97
CA ALA A 103 25.70 -9.14 -8.79
C ALA A 103 25.27 -8.73 -10.22
N ARG A 104 24.33 -9.46 -10.80
CA ARG A 104 23.71 -9.08 -12.07
C ARG A 104 23.04 -7.70 -11.97
N LEU A 105 22.26 -7.45 -10.93
CA LEU A 105 21.56 -6.17 -10.76
C LEU A 105 22.52 -4.98 -10.58
N THR A 106 23.69 -5.19 -9.99
CA THR A 106 24.74 -4.15 -9.91
C THR A 106 25.20 -3.70 -11.30
N LEU A 107 25.21 -4.61 -12.27
CA LEU A 107 25.65 -4.33 -13.65
C LEU A 107 24.48 -3.87 -14.54
N GLU A 108 23.37 -4.56 -14.49
CA GLU A 108 22.26 -4.49 -15.45
C GLU A 108 21.02 -3.77 -14.92
N GLY A 109 20.86 -3.66 -13.60
CA GLY A 109 19.73 -2.99 -12.97
C GLY A 109 19.61 -1.54 -13.41
N ARG A 110 18.41 -1.00 -13.42
CA ARG A 110 18.17 0.39 -13.78
C ARG A 110 18.63 1.34 -12.67
N ASP A 111 19.06 2.51 -13.08
CA ASP A 111 19.35 3.60 -12.14
C ASP A 111 18.10 3.97 -11.33
N PRO A 112 18.16 4.03 -9.99
CA PRO A 112 16.99 4.34 -9.16
C PRO A 112 16.35 5.69 -9.47
N ALA A 113 17.11 6.74 -9.83
CA ALA A 113 16.56 8.05 -10.12
C ALA A 113 15.75 8.05 -11.43
N GLU A 114 16.25 7.36 -12.45
CA GLU A 114 15.54 7.21 -13.72
C GLU A 114 14.27 6.37 -13.54
N ALA A 115 14.39 5.20 -12.89
CA ALA A 115 13.28 4.26 -12.70
C ALA A 115 12.16 4.85 -11.84
N MET A 116 12.50 5.49 -10.71
CA MET A 116 11.50 6.10 -9.83
C MET A 116 10.82 7.31 -10.47
N THR A 117 11.55 8.09 -11.27
CA THR A 117 10.98 9.20 -12.04
C THR A 117 9.99 8.71 -13.09
N GLU A 118 10.34 7.63 -13.81
CA GLU A 118 9.45 7.01 -14.80
C GLU A 118 8.21 6.42 -14.15
N ALA A 119 8.37 5.67 -13.05
CA ALA A 119 7.25 5.14 -12.27
C ALA A 119 6.31 6.24 -11.79
N ALA A 120 6.86 7.34 -11.25
CA ALA A 120 6.06 8.47 -10.80
C ALA A 120 5.28 9.14 -11.95
N LYS A 121 5.89 9.27 -13.13
CA LYS A 121 5.22 9.76 -14.34
C LYS A 121 4.10 8.80 -14.79
N TRP A 122 4.39 7.49 -14.81
CA TRP A 122 3.40 6.46 -15.16
C TRP A 122 2.18 6.51 -14.22
N ILE A 123 2.41 6.55 -12.89
CA ILE A 123 1.32 6.65 -11.90
C ILE A 123 0.47 7.91 -12.15
N ARG A 124 1.10 9.07 -12.33
CA ARG A 124 0.39 10.33 -12.58
C ARG A 124 -0.41 10.28 -13.88
N ASN A 125 0.13 9.68 -14.94
CA ASN A 125 -0.56 9.52 -16.22
C ASN A 125 -1.79 8.61 -16.10
N ILE A 126 -1.66 7.46 -15.42
CA ILE A 126 -2.79 6.55 -15.17
C ILE A 126 -3.85 7.22 -14.29
N ALA A 127 -3.44 7.92 -13.24
CA ALA A 127 -4.37 8.59 -12.33
C ALA A 127 -5.11 9.76 -13.00
N GLY A 128 -4.49 10.44 -13.97
CA GLY A 128 -5.08 11.59 -14.65
C GLY A 128 -5.52 12.67 -13.66
N THR A 129 -6.82 12.95 -13.59
CA THR A 129 -7.41 13.88 -12.62
C THR A 129 -7.75 13.21 -11.28
N GLY A 130 -7.67 11.88 -11.20
CA GLY A 130 -7.90 11.11 -9.98
C GLY A 130 -6.77 11.21 -8.96
N THR A 131 -7.00 10.65 -7.81
CA THR A 131 -6.05 10.59 -6.70
C THR A 131 -5.38 9.21 -6.66
N PRO A 132 -4.07 9.09 -6.88
CA PRO A 132 -3.38 7.82 -6.73
C PRO A 132 -3.29 7.40 -5.26
N VAL A 133 -3.61 6.13 -4.98
CA VAL A 133 -3.56 5.50 -3.66
C VAL A 133 -2.77 4.20 -3.74
N LEU A 134 -1.75 4.04 -2.90
CA LEU A 134 -0.97 2.81 -2.82
C LEU A 134 -1.70 1.76 -1.99
N VAL A 135 -1.67 0.51 -2.42
CA VAL A 135 -2.27 -0.64 -1.74
C VAL A 135 -1.22 -1.74 -1.57
N ALA A 136 -1.13 -2.35 -0.39
CA ALA A 136 -0.30 -3.54 -0.16
C ALA A 136 -0.78 -4.37 1.04
N TYR A 137 -0.19 -5.58 1.21
CA TYR A 137 -0.59 -6.56 2.24
C TYR A 137 0.62 -7.23 2.93
N PRO A 138 1.09 -6.78 4.10
CA PRO A 138 0.75 -5.53 4.79
C PRO A 138 1.42 -4.33 4.13
N LEU A 139 0.78 -3.19 4.21
CA LEU A 139 1.27 -1.96 3.57
C LEU A 139 2.59 -1.44 4.16
N SER A 140 2.83 -1.66 5.45
CA SER A 140 3.91 -1.01 6.19
C SER A 140 5.30 -1.23 5.58
N PHE A 141 5.57 -2.42 5.02
CA PHE A 141 6.84 -2.73 4.40
C PHE A 141 6.97 -2.02 3.05
N ASP A 142 6.05 -2.29 2.13
CA ASP A 142 6.09 -1.72 0.77
C ASP A 142 6.02 -0.20 0.77
N TRP A 143 5.18 0.37 1.65
CA TRP A 143 5.09 1.82 1.84
C TRP A 143 6.42 2.42 2.26
N THR A 144 7.09 1.82 3.24
CA THR A 144 8.37 2.33 3.75
C THR A 144 9.41 2.42 2.65
N TRP A 145 9.52 1.40 1.83
CA TRP A 145 10.46 1.33 0.73
C TRP A 145 10.09 2.28 -0.42
N LEU A 146 8.88 2.16 -0.96
CA LEU A 146 8.45 2.95 -2.10
C LEU A 146 8.36 4.44 -1.78
N TYR A 147 7.83 4.82 -0.61
CA TYR A 147 7.76 6.21 -0.21
C TYR A 147 9.17 6.82 -0.09
N TRP A 148 10.10 6.14 0.58
CA TRP A 148 11.47 6.60 0.72
C TRP A 148 12.16 6.71 -0.64
N TYR A 149 12.03 5.72 -1.53
CA TYR A 149 12.63 5.74 -2.85
C TYR A 149 12.04 6.84 -3.74
N PHE A 150 10.74 7.05 -3.72
CA PHE A 150 10.13 8.16 -4.46
C PHE A 150 10.61 9.51 -3.96
N GLU A 151 10.63 9.76 -2.64
CA GLU A 151 11.10 11.03 -2.08
C GLU A 151 12.60 11.25 -2.31
N ARG A 152 13.39 10.19 -2.34
CA ARG A 152 14.84 10.26 -2.50
C ARG A 152 15.27 10.41 -3.96
N PHE A 153 14.60 9.75 -4.90
CA PHE A 153 15.07 9.56 -6.25
C PHE A 153 14.15 10.11 -7.33
N ALA A 154 12.83 10.14 -7.14
CA ALA A 154 11.93 10.58 -8.18
C ALA A 154 11.92 12.10 -8.34
N GLU A 155 11.98 12.57 -9.58
CA GLU A 155 11.72 13.97 -9.90
C GLU A 155 10.28 14.36 -9.48
N GLY A 156 10.16 15.32 -8.56
CA GLY A 156 8.88 15.79 -8.00
C GLY A 156 8.28 14.89 -6.92
N GLY A 157 9.07 13.98 -6.32
CA GLY A 157 8.73 13.17 -5.15
C GLY A 157 7.59 12.18 -5.36
N SER A 158 7.05 11.64 -4.26
CA SER A 158 6.04 10.59 -4.27
C SER A 158 4.70 11.05 -4.88
N PRO A 159 4.16 10.30 -5.86
CA PRO A 159 2.82 10.56 -6.39
C PRO A 159 1.71 10.28 -5.37
N PHE A 160 1.99 9.43 -4.38
CA PHE A 160 1.07 9.08 -3.30
C PHE A 160 1.11 10.08 -2.13
N LYS A 161 1.99 11.11 -2.18
CA LYS A 161 2.26 12.02 -1.08
C LYS A 161 2.60 11.23 0.20
N HIS A 162 2.30 11.77 1.37
CA HIS A 162 2.65 11.16 2.66
C HIS A 162 1.55 10.28 3.29
N SER A 163 0.36 10.18 2.69
CA SER A 163 -0.79 9.56 3.36
C SER A 163 -1.78 8.83 2.44
N ARG A 164 -1.52 8.78 1.14
CA ARG A 164 -2.43 8.15 0.20
C ARG A 164 -2.11 6.67 0.06
N CYS A 165 -2.53 5.92 1.07
CA CYS A 165 -2.24 4.50 1.16
C CYS A 165 -3.40 3.74 1.82
N TYR A 166 -3.53 2.47 1.49
CA TYR A 166 -4.60 1.58 1.93
C TYR A 166 -4.00 0.23 2.35
N ASP A 167 -4.06 -0.09 3.65
CA ASP A 167 -3.54 -1.34 4.20
C ASP A 167 -4.58 -2.46 4.15
N LEU A 168 -4.31 -3.50 3.37
CA LEU A 168 -5.22 -4.63 3.19
C LEU A 168 -5.40 -5.46 4.45
N LYS A 169 -4.34 -5.63 5.24
CA LYS A 169 -4.40 -6.37 6.49
C LYS A 169 -5.34 -5.70 7.49
N THR A 170 -5.23 -4.39 7.63
CA THR A 170 -6.12 -3.60 8.50
C THR A 170 -7.55 -3.62 7.99
N ALA A 171 -7.76 -3.45 6.69
CA ALA A 171 -9.09 -3.49 6.09
C ALA A 171 -9.78 -4.83 6.32
N PHE A 172 -9.06 -5.95 6.13
CA PHE A 172 -9.58 -7.28 6.41
C PHE A 172 -9.86 -7.49 7.89
N ALA A 173 -8.96 -7.09 8.78
CA ALA A 173 -9.16 -7.19 10.23
C ALA A 173 -10.44 -6.48 10.68
N VAL A 174 -10.62 -5.22 10.25
CA VAL A 174 -11.79 -4.41 10.60
C VAL A 174 -13.09 -5.02 10.05
N LYS A 175 -13.11 -5.37 8.76
CA LYS A 175 -14.31 -5.93 8.12
C LYS A 175 -14.69 -7.29 8.69
N SER A 176 -13.71 -8.12 9.06
CA SER A 176 -13.96 -9.47 9.62
C SER A 176 -14.19 -9.49 11.14
N GLY A 177 -14.00 -8.36 11.83
CA GLY A 177 -14.06 -8.28 13.30
C GLY A 177 -12.93 -9.06 13.99
N ARG A 178 -11.78 -9.29 13.32
CA ARG A 178 -10.65 -10.05 13.86
C ARG A 178 -9.57 -9.13 14.43
N PRO A 179 -8.81 -9.62 15.43
CA PRO A 179 -7.57 -8.96 15.82
C PRO A 179 -6.60 -8.85 14.64
N LEU A 180 -5.84 -7.76 14.57
CA LEU A 180 -4.87 -7.53 13.47
C LEU A 180 -3.82 -8.65 13.38
N SER A 181 -3.42 -9.23 14.51
CA SER A 181 -2.49 -10.37 14.56
C SER A 181 -3.05 -11.66 13.93
N ALA A 182 -4.37 -11.79 13.82
CA ALA A 182 -5.06 -12.93 13.21
C ALA A 182 -5.60 -12.61 11.79
N ALA A 183 -5.15 -11.51 11.20
CA ALA A 183 -5.59 -11.06 9.88
C ALA A 183 -4.45 -11.18 8.84
N GLY A 184 -3.62 -12.20 8.94
CA GLY A 184 -2.60 -12.52 7.94
C GLY A 184 -3.21 -13.04 6.63
N ARG A 185 -2.43 -13.00 5.55
CA ARG A 185 -2.86 -13.46 4.21
C ARG A 185 -3.37 -14.91 4.23
N GLU A 186 -2.71 -15.77 5.00
CA GLU A 186 -3.07 -17.17 5.21
C GLU A 186 -4.45 -17.39 5.85
N SER A 187 -4.95 -16.37 6.56
CA SER A 187 -6.25 -16.40 7.25
C SER A 187 -7.43 -15.92 6.38
N LEU A 188 -7.17 -15.49 5.15
CA LEU A 188 -8.20 -15.06 4.21
C LEU A 188 -9.15 -16.23 3.87
N PRO A 189 -10.48 -16.02 3.93
CA PRO A 189 -11.44 -16.95 3.36
C PRO A 189 -11.17 -17.18 1.87
N GLU A 190 -11.50 -18.36 1.35
CA GLU A 190 -11.27 -18.73 -0.04
C GLU A 190 -11.85 -17.69 -1.03
N ALA A 191 -13.03 -17.17 -0.75
CA ALA A 191 -13.68 -16.16 -1.60
C ALA A 191 -12.92 -14.81 -1.68
N LEU A 192 -11.99 -14.55 -0.77
CA LEU A 192 -11.17 -13.33 -0.75
C LEU A 192 -9.75 -13.56 -1.26
N ARG A 193 -9.35 -14.83 -1.45
CA ARG A 193 -8.02 -15.16 -2.00
C ARG A 193 -7.93 -14.81 -3.47
N SER A 194 -6.71 -14.57 -3.91
CA SER A 194 -6.39 -14.45 -5.33
C SER A 194 -6.33 -15.83 -5.98
N LYS A 195 -6.58 -15.85 -7.30
CA LYS A 195 -6.30 -17.00 -8.18
C LYS A 195 -4.85 -16.99 -8.68
N HIS A 196 -4.15 -15.87 -8.52
CA HIS A 196 -2.74 -15.74 -8.84
C HIS A 196 -1.88 -16.23 -7.68
N PRO A 197 -0.80 -16.97 -7.95
CA PRO A 197 0.08 -17.48 -6.92
C PRO A 197 0.95 -16.37 -6.33
N HIS A 198 1.32 -16.54 -5.06
CA HIS A 198 2.38 -15.76 -4.42
C HIS A 198 3.74 -16.41 -4.75
N THR A 199 4.68 -15.68 -5.36
CA THR A 199 5.89 -16.26 -5.93
C THR A 199 7.19 -15.60 -5.47
N HIS A 200 7.13 -14.55 -4.66
CA HIS A 200 8.26 -13.67 -4.33
C HIS A 200 8.91 -13.03 -5.58
N ARG A 201 8.09 -12.75 -6.57
CA ARG A 201 8.42 -11.85 -7.68
C ARG A 201 7.47 -10.66 -7.58
N ALA A 202 8.03 -9.46 -7.52
CA ALA A 202 7.27 -8.26 -7.28
C ALA A 202 6.01 -8.12 -8.16
N ILE A 203 6.09 -8.47 -9.45
CA ILE A 203 4.93 -8.35 -10.35
C ILE A 203 3.83 -9.36 -10.05
N ASP A 204 4.19 -10.61 -9.76
CA ASP A 204 3.22 -11.67 -9.49
C ASP A 204 2.49 -11.37 -8.17
N ASP A 205 3.23 -10.90 -7.16
CA ASP A 205 2.71 -10.59 -5.84
C ASP A 205 1.88 -9.30 -5.83
N ALA A 206 2.27 -8.29 -6.63
CA ALA A 206 1.45 -7.11 -6.85
C ALA A 206 0.11 -7.45 -7.55
N ILE A 207 0.08 -8.39 -8.51
CA ILE A 207 -1.15 -8.87 -9.16
C ILE A 207 -2.02 -9.64 -8.15
N GLU A 208 -1.43 -10.55 -7.37
CA GLU A 208 -2.12 -11.27 -6.30
C GLU A 208 -2.80 -10.29 -5.34
N GLN A 209 -2.05 -9.30 -4.86
CA GLN A 209 -2.56 -8.29 -3.94
C GLN A 209 -3.65 -7.40 -4.57
N ALA A 210 -3.55 -7.08 -5.86
CA ALA A 210 -4.58 -6.31 -6.58
C ALA A 210 -5.92 -7.06 -6.61
N GLU A 211 -5.92 -8.38 -6.82
CA GLU A 211 -7.13 -9.19 -6.80
C GLU A 211 -7.69 -9.31 -5.38
N ILE A 212 -6.84 -9.56 -4.38
CA ILE A 212 -7.23 -9.58 -2.96
C ILE A 212 -7.84 -8.23 -2.55
N PHE A 213 -7.24 -7.11 -2.97
CA PHE A 213 -7.79 -5.78 -2.71
C PHE A 213 -9.21 -5.64 -3.21
N ALA A 214 -9.46 -5.97 -4.49
CA ALA A 214 -10.77 -5.85 -5.08
C ALA A 214 -11.80 -6.77 -4.36
N ASN A 215 -11.38 -8.00 -4.00
CA ASN A 215 -12.21 -8.92 -3.23
C ASN A 215 -12.57 -8.36 -1.85
N ILE A 216 -11.60 -7.85 -1.08
CA ILE A 216 -11.84 -7.26 0.24
C ILE A 216 -12.65 -5.97 0.12
N PHE A 217 -12.39 -5.13 -0.89
CA PHE A 217 -13.09 -3.86 -1.05
C PHE A 217 -14.59 -4.06 -1.25
N GLU A 218 -14.98 -5.00 -2.10
CA GLU A 218 -16.37 -5.31 -2.40
C GLU A 218 -17.04 -6.23 -1.36
N TRP A 219 -16.25 -6.92 -0.55
CA TRP A 219 -16.77 -7.86 0.44
C TRP A 219 -17.65 -7.16 1.48
N LYS A 220 -18.83 -7.72 1.67
CA LYS A 220 -19.79 -7.36 2.72
C LYS A 220 -19.90 -8.56 3.66
N PRO A 221 -19.25 -8.51 4.85
CA PRO A 221 -19.29 -9.60 5.83
C PRO A 221 -20.68 -9.79 6.45
#